data_4aebb0b45b9747eec8991a95e671302a
#
_entry.id   4aebb0b45b9747eec8991a95e671302a
#
_cell.length_a   1.000
_cell.length_b   1.000
_cell.length_c   1.000
_cell.angle_alpha   90.00
_cell.angle_beta   90.00
_cell.angle_gamma   90.00
#
_symmetry.space_group_name_H-M   'P 1'
#
loop_
_entity.id
_entity.type
_entity.pdbx_description
1 polymer ?
#
loop_
_entity_poly.entity_id
_entity_poly.type
_entity_poly.pdbx_seq_one_letter_code
_entity_poly.pdbx_strand_id
1 'polypeptide(L)'
;MPNLFPITDFADPALDVYARLTENQLVNREDLSQGLFIAESPKVIERALNAGYVPVSFLMEPRHVETQARDILARCGEVPVYTAPLDVLKQLTGFPLTRGMLCAMRRRPLPTVETVCAGAKRVAVLEDVMNPTNVGAIFRSAAALGIDAVLLTQACSDSLYRRAIRVSMGTVFQVPWTYLPEIWPQTLRALGFTTAAMALCDASLPIYAPQLKRADRLAVVLGTEGDGLAESTIAACDCTVRIPMTHGVDSLNVAAASAVAFYQLALLAGLSEAED
;
A
#
# COMPACT_ATOMS: atom_id res chain seq x y z
N MET A 1 17.18 28.05 3.35
CA MET A 1 17.12 27.84 1.88
C MET A 1 17.37 26.34 1.65
N PRO A 2 16.80 25.71 0.61
CA PRO A 2 17.09 24.30 0.36
C PRO A 2 18.58 24.07 0.07
N ASN A 3 19.12 22.96 0.55
CA ASN A 3 20.53 22.59 0.38
C ASN A 3 20.73 21.93 -0.99
N LEU A 4 21.06 22.73 -2.02
CA LEU A 4 21.06 22.32 -3.42
C LEU A 4 22.44 21.78 -3.86
N PHE A 5 22.43 20.61 -4.52
CA PHE A 5 23.61 19.95 -5.10
C PHE A 5 23.35 19.65 -6.59
N PRO A 6 23.96 20.40 -7.52
CA PRO A 6 23.86 20.13 -8.94
C PRO A 6 24.58 18.82 -9.32
N ILE A 7 23.89 17.92 -10.03
CA ILE A 7 24.44 16.67 -10.55
C ILE A 7 24.44 16.76 -12.07
N THR A 8 25.60 16.53 -12.66
CA THR A 8 25.79 16.57 -14.13
C THR A 8 26.10 15.20 -14.74
N ASP A 9 26.53 14.25 -13.90
CA ASP A 9 26.90 12.90 -14.31
C ASP A 9 25.94 11.88 -13.70
N PHE A 10 25.39 11.00 -14.51
CA PHE A 10 24.56 9.87 -14.04
C PHE A 10 25.35 8.89 -13.15
N ALA A 11 26.69 8.83 -13.28
CA ALA A 11 27.55 8.00 -12.45
C ALA A 11 27.74 8.53 -11.02
N ASP A 12 27.26 9.73 -10.69
CA ASP A 12 27.39 10.31 -9.36
C ASP A 12 26.79 9.36 -8.28
N PRO A 13 27.56 9.02 -7.21
CA PRO A 13 27.09 8.16 -6.13
C PRO A 13 25.84 8.67 -5.40
N ALA A 14 25.59 9.97 -5.41
CA ALA A 14 24.37 10.56 -4.84
C ALA A 14 23.09 10.04 -5.51
N LEU A 15 23.20 9.51 -6.73
CA LEU A 15 22.08 8.91 -7.46
C LEU A 15 21.87 7.42 -7.16
N ASP A 16 22.76 6.76 -6.42
CA ASP A 16 22.68 5.30 -6.18
C ASP A 16 21.35 4.87 -5.59
N VAL A 17 20.86 5.59 -4.59
CA VAL A 17 19.59 5.32 -3.93
C VAL A 17 18.39 5.36 -4.90
N TYR A 18 18.50 6.15 -5.96
CA TYR A 18 17.42 6.32 -6.95
C TYR A 18 17.56 5.40 -8.17
N ALA A 19 18.80 5.04 -8.54
CA ALA A 19 19.14 4.44 -9.81
C ALA A 19 19.65 3.00 -9.73
N ARG A 20 20.43 2.67 -8.69
CA ARG A 20 21.24 1.44 -8.65
C ARG A 20 20.82 0.47 -7.57
N LEU A 21 20.24 0.95 -6.46
CA LEU A 21 19.75 0.05 -5.41
C LEU A 21 18.43 -0.61 -5.81
N THR A 22 18.38 -1.92 -5.67
CA THR A 22 17.15 -2.69 -5.82
C THR A 22 16.20 -2.44 -4.66
N GLU A 23 14.92 -2.76 -4.82
CA GLU A 23 13.92 -2.65 -3.75
C GLU A 23 14.35 -3.41 -2.48
N ASN A 24 14.93 -4.61 -2.62
CA ASN A 24 15.41 -5.38 -1.47
C ASN A 24 16.60 -4.72 -0.76
N GLN A 25 17.51 -4.07 -1.50
CA GLN A 25 18.60 -3.31 -0.92
C GLN A 25 18.11 -2.06 -0.21
N LEU A 26 17.09 -1.39 -0.76
CA LEU A 26 16.45 -0.24 -0.12
C LEU A 26 15.76 -0.63 1.19
N VAL A 27 15.10 -1.80 1.25
CA VAL A 27 14.48 -2.30 2.51
C VAL A 27 15.51 -2.47 3.60
N ASN A 28 16.73 -2.89 3.26
CA ASN A 28 17.83 -3.18 4.20
C ASN A 28 17.38 -4.10 5.34
N ARG A 29 17.11 -5.36 5.00
CA ARG A 29 16.59 -6.36 5.97
C ARG A 29 17.56 -6.67 7.12
N GLU A 30 18.85 -6.40 6.93
CA GLU A 30 19.88 -6.60 7.96
C GLU A 30 19.82 -5.50 9.03
N ASP A 31 19.49 -4.25 8.62
CA ASP A 31 19.26 -3.13 9.53
C ASP A 31 18.08 -2.29 9.07
N LEU A 32 16.89 -2.67 9.53
CA LEU A 32 15.64 -1.99 9.17
C LEU A 32 15.61 -0.51 9.56
N SER A 33 16.44 -0.08 10.54
CA SER A 33 16.55 1.33 10.93
C SER A 33 17.17 2.18 9.83
N GLN A 34 17.97 1.56 8.95
CA GLN A 34 18.59 2.21 7.79
C GLN A 34 17.75 2.02 6.50
N GLY A 35 16.68 1.25 6.56
CA GLY A 35 15.81 0.99 5.42
C GLY A 35 15.24 2.26 4.82
N LEU A 36 15.14 2.27 3.47
CA LEU A 36 14.63 3.38 2.68
C LEU A 36 13.50 2.93 1.76
N PHE A 37 12.79 3.90 1.21
CA PHE A 37 11.89 3.74 0.07
C PHE A 37 11.91 5.01 -0.78
N ILE A 38 11.46 4.90 -2.03
CA ILE A 38 11.40 6.03 -2.96
C ILE A 38 9.94 6.44 -3.18
N ALA A 39 9.63 7.68 -2.79
CA ALA A 39 8.37 8.34 -3.12
C ALA A 39 8.53 9.16 -4.41
N GLU A 40 7.57 9.06 -5.33
CA GLU A 40 7.57 9.74 -6.63
C GLU A 40 6.35 10.66 -6.76
N SER A 41 6.55 11.89 -7.10
CA SER A 41 5.62 13.01 -7.28
C SER A 41 5.34 13.82 -6.01
N PRO A 42 5.04 15.13 -6.17
CA PRO A 42 4.75 16.03 -5.04
C PRO A 42 3.64 15.49 -4.14
N LYS A 43 2.52 15.06 -4.72
CA LYS A 43 1.35 14.56 -3.96
C LYS A 43 1.67 13.32 -3.12
N VAL A 44 2.47 12.39 -3.65
CA VAL A 44 2.86 11.17 -2.94
C VAL A 44 3.82 11.49 -1.80
N ILE A 45 4.80 12.37 -2.06
CA ILE A 45 5.77 12.82 -1.05
C ILE A 45 5.05 13.57 0.08
N GLU A 46 4.11 14.45 -0.25
CA GLU A 46 3.31 15.17 0.74
C GLU A 46 2.51 14.20 1.64
N ARG A 47 1.90 13.16 1.07
CA ARG A 47 1.20 12.12 1.84
C ARG A 47 2.13 11.37 2.78
N ALA A 48 3.34 11.03 2.33
CA ALA A 48 4.34 10.38 3.16
C ALA A 48 4.82 11.30 4.31
N LEU A 49 5.08 12.58 4.03
CA LEU A 49 5.41 13.58 5.05
C LEU A 49 4.30 13.76 6.08
N ASN A 50 3.04 13.82 5.61
CA ASN A 50 1.87 13.95 6.50
C ASN A 50 1.69 12.69 7.37
N ALA A 51 2.11 11.53 6.90
CA ALA A 51 2.15 10.29 7.66
C ALA A 51 3.36 10.19 8.61
N GLY A 52 4.24 11.20 8.66
CA GLY A 52 5.39 11.27 9.57
C GLY A 52 6.64 10.55 9.07
N TYR A 53 6.73 10.21 7.78
CA TYR A 53 7.98 9.70 7.22
C TYR A 53 9.01 10.82 7.03
N VAL A 54 10.28 10.50 7.26
CA VAL A 54 11.37 11.46 7.25
C VAL A 54 12.12 11.39 5.91
N PRO A 55 12.25 12.52 5.18
CA PRO A 55 13.02 12.59 3.94
C PRO A 55 14.53 12.50 4.25
N VAL A 56 15.25 11.80 3.38
CA VAL A 56 16.72 11.64 3.41
C VAL A 56 17.38 12.50 2.32
N SER A 57 16.78 12.51 1.14
CA SER A 57 17.21 13.37 0.04
C SER A 57 16.10 13.53 -0.99
N PHE A 58 16.23 14.55 -1.82
CA PHE A 58 15.35 14.78 -2.97
C PHE A 58 16.15 14.73 -4.27
N LEU A 59 15.48 14.39 -5.37
CA LEU A 59 16.04 14.45 -6.74
C LEU A 59 14.99 14.98 -7.70
N MET A 60 15.35 16.04 -8.45
CA MET A 60 14.44 16.69 -9.40
C MET A 60 15.18 17.52 -10.44
N GLU A 61 14.46 18.00 -11.44
CA GLU A 61 14.99 19.07 -12.32
C GLU A 61 15.08 20.41 -11.57
N PRO A 62 16.07 21.27 -11.88
CA PRO A 62 16.22 22.58 -11.22
C PRO A 62 14.95 23.44 -11.25
N ARG A 63 14.19 23.43 -12.34
CA ARG A 63 12.94 24.19 -12.51
C ARG A 63 11.85 23.84 -11.49
N HIS A 64 11.91 22.66 -10.88
CA HIS A 64 10.90 22.21 -9.93
C HIS A 64 11.15 22.72 -8.50
N VAL A 65 12.36 23.17 -8.19
CA VAL A 65 12.72 23.66 -6.85
C VAL A 65 11.83 24.81 -6.41
N GLU A 66 11.66 25.81 -7.27
CA GLU A 66 10.87 27.03 -6.98
C GLU A 66 9.40 26.92 -7.43
N THR A 67 8.99 25.76 -7.96
CA THR A 67 7.62 25.54 -8.44
C THR A 67 6.92 24.47 -7.59
N GLN A 68 6.73 23.28 -8.13
CA GLN A 68 5.94 22.23 -7.50
C GLN A 68 6.59 21.58 -6.24
N ALA A 69 7.92 21.76 -6.03
CA ALA A 69 8.62 21.26 -4.86
C ALA A 69 8.73 22.30 -3.73
N ARG A 70 8.48 23.57 -3.99
CA ARG A 70 8.74 24.69 -3.09
C ARG A 70 8.16 24.47 -1.69
N ASP A 71 6.87 24.19 -1.59
CA ASP A 71 6.18 24.04 -0.31
C ASP A 71 6.60 22.78 0.45
N ILE A 72 6.94 21.71 -0.29
CA ILE A 72 7.47 20.47 0.26
C ILE A 72 8.87 20.72 0.85
N LEU A 73 9.76 21.35 0.10
CA LEU A 73 11.12 21.64 0.54
C LEU A 73 11.14 22.58 1.74
N ALA A 74 10.23 23.55 1.80
CA ALA A 74 10.10 24.45 2.95
C ALA A 74 9.78 23.70 4.26
N ARG A 75 9.15 22.53 4.19
CA ARG A 75 8.83 21.68 5.35
C ARG A 75 10.00 20.80 5.80
N CYS A 76 11.02 20.61 4.96
CA CYS A 76 12.03 19.55 5.13
C CYS A 76 13.39 20.05 5.63
N GLY A 77 13.55 21.35 5.88
CA GLY A 77 14.79 21.92 6.45
C GLY A 77 16.02 21.76 5.54
N GLU A 78 17.12 21.25 6.09
CA GLU A 78 18.42 21.15 5.41
C GLU A 78 18.63 19.81 4.66
N VAL A 79 17.56 19.09 4.33
CA VAL A 79 17.67 17.83 3.58
C VAL A 79 18.30 18.09 2.22
N PRO A 80 19.30 17.27 1.78
CA PRO A 80 19.95 17.42 0.48
C PRO A 80 18.95 17.36 -0.68
N VAL A 81 19.08 18.31 -1.60
CA VAL A 81 18.26 18.39 -2.82
C VAL A 81 19.18 18.28 -4.01
N TYR A 82 19.24 17.12 -4.62
CA TYR A 82 19.99 16.87 -5.84
C TYR A 82 19.17 17.39 -7.03
N THR A 83 19.83 18.22 -7.86
CA THR A 83 19.20 18.72 -9.07
C THR A 83 19.97 18.24 -10.28
N ALA A 84 19.28 17.66 -11.26
CA ALA A 84 19.90 17.15 -12.47
C ALA A 84 19.09 17.55 -13.71
N PRO A 85 19.75 17.77 -14.85
CA PRO A 85 19.08 18.06 -16.10
C PRO A 85 18.28 16.84 -16.59
N LEU A 86 17.28 17.08 -17.44
CA LEU A 86 16.33 16.07 -17.87
C LEU A 86 16.97 14.85 -18.56
N ASP A 87 18.07 15.05 -19.29
CA ASP A 87 18.81 13.99 -19.97
C ASP A 87 19.49 13.02 -18.99
N VAL A 88 20.01 13.53 -17.86
CA VAL A 88 20.53 12.70 -16.75
C VAL A 88 19.37 11.95 -16.07
N LEU A 89 18.26 12.63 -15.77
CA LEU A 89 17.10 12.01 -15.11
C LEU A 89 16.40 10.95 -15.99
N LYS A 90 16.42 11.08 -17.30
CA LYS A 90 15.90 10.07 -18.23
C LYS A 90 16.63 8.73 -18.13
N GLN A 91 17.91 8.74 -17.79
CA GLN A 91 18.70 7.52 -17.63
C GLN A 91 18.24 6.67 -16.43
N LEU A 92 17.64 7.29 -15.39
CA LEU A 92 17.07 6.57 -14.22
C LEU A 92 15.90 5.67 -14.58
N THR A 93 15.05 6.08 -15.51
CA THR A 93 13.76 5.44 -15.77
C THR A 93 13.61 4.96 -17.21
N GLY A 94 14.56 5.30 -18.11
CA GLY A 94 14.45 5.07 -19.54
C GLY A 94 13.45 6.00 -20.26
N PHE A 95 12.70 6.85 -19.51
CA PHE A 95 11.75 7.83 -20.02
C PHE A 95 11.72 9.07 -19.12
N PRO A 96 11.16 10.20 -19.55
CA PRO A 96 11.11 11.41 -18.73
C PRO A 96 10.43 11.16 -17.39
N LEU A 97 10.99 11.70 -16.30
CA LEU A 97 10.34 11.78 -14.98
C LEU A 97 9.09 12.67 -15.12
N THR A 98 7.98 12.08 -15.56
CA THR A 98 6.74 12.81 -15.87
C THR A 98 6.07 13.42 -14.63
N ARG A 99 6.51 13.05 -13.43
CA ARG A 99 5.92 13.46 -12.15
C ARG A 99 6.80 14.39 -11.31
N GLY A 100 7.87 14.91 -11.89
CA GLY A 100 8.61 16.08 -11.44
C GLY A 100 9.66 15.88 -10.36
N MET A 101 9.46 15.02 -9.35
CA MET A 101 10.41 14.85 -8.25
C MET A 101 10.38 13.46 -7.63
N LEU A 102 11.53 13.04 -7.11
CA LEU A 102 11.72 11.86 -6.28
C LEU A 102 12.17 12.27 -4.88
N CYS A 103 11.83 11.46 -3.88
CA CYS A 103 12.31 11.61 -2.51
C CYS A 103 12.68 10.23 -1.97
N ALA A 104 13.91 10.07 -1.51
CA ALA A 104 14.32 8.94 -0.68
C ALA A 104 13.90 9.24 0.76
N MET A 105 13.17 8.32 1.37
CA MET A 105 12.59 8.49 2.70
C MET A 105 12.96 7.33 3.60
N ARG A 106 13.13 7.61 4.90
CA ARG A 106 13.45 6.61 5.91
C ARG A 106 12.24 5.73 6.20
N ARG A 107 12.43 4.41 6.22
CA ARG A 107 11.44 3.47 6.77
C ARG A 107 11.34 3.66 8.27
N ARG A 108 10.22 3.23 8.83
CA ARG A 108 9.99 3.22 10.29
C ARG A 108 9.49 1.84 10.72
N PRO A 109 9.67 1.46 11.98
CA PRO A 109 9.07 0.26 12.55
C PRO A 109 7.55 0.23 12.28
N LEU A 110 7.05 -0.92 11.91
CA LEU A 110 5.60 -1.11 11.73
C LEU A 110 4.92 -1.25 13.09
N PRO A 111 3.68 -0.75 13.23
CA PRO A 111 2.87 -0.97 14.42
C PRO A 111 2.47 -2.43 14.56
N THR A 112 2.06 -2.85 15.75
CA THR A 112 1.51 -4.20 15.97
C THR A 112 0.12 -4.34 15.35
N VAL A 113 -0.34 -5.59 15.17
CA VAL A 113 -1.68 -5.89 14.65
C VAL A 113 -2.76 -5.26 15.53
N GLU A 114 -2.59 -5.35 16.86
CA GLU A 114 -3.51 -4.78 17.84
C GLU A 114 -3.61 -3.26 17.68
N THR A 115 -2.48 -2.58 17.49
CA THR A 115 -2.43 -1.13 17.28
C THR A 115 -3.13 -0.73 15.99
N VAL A 116 -2.86 -1.46 14.89
CA VAL A 116 -3.47 -1.18 13.57
C VAL A 116 -4.97 -1.45 13.58
N CYS A 117 -5.41 -2.48 14.31
CA CYS A 117 -6.80 -2.87 14.43
C CYS A 117 -7.57 -2.13 15.53
N ALA A 118 -6.94 -1.25 16.31
CA ALA A 118 -7.61 -0.52 17.37
C ALA A 118 -8.75 0.36 16.79
N GLY A 119 -10.00 0.07 17.20
CA GLY A 119 -11.18 0.77 16.69
C GLY A 119 -11.59 0.45 15.25
N ALA A 120 -10.84 -0.40 14.54
CA ALA A 120 -11.17 -0.78 13.17
C ALA A 120 -12.41 -1.67 13.12
N LYS A 121 -13.35 -1.39 12.24
CA LYS A 121 -14.54 -2.20 11.95
C LYS A 121 -14.36 -3.06 10.70
N ARG A 122 -13.66 -2.56 9.69
CA ARG A 122 -13.50 -3.19 8.37
C ARG A 122 -12.03 -3.25 8.01
N VAL A 123 -11.47 -4.44 7.95
CA VAL A 123 -10.05 -4.64 7.59
C VAL A 123 -9.92 -5.54 6.38
N ALA A 124 -8.89 -5.33 5.59
CA ALA A 124 -8.51 -6.22 4.51
C ALA A 124 -7.29 -7.04 4.91
N VAL A 125 -7.34 -8.34 4.65
CA VAL A 125 -6.20 -9.25 4.78
C VAL A 125 -5.74 -9.65 3.39
N LEU A 126 -4.47 -9.45 3.08
CA LEU A 126 -3.84 -9.88 1.83
C LEU A 126 -2.98 -11.10 2.13
N GLU A 127 -3.34 -12.23 1.52
CA GLU A 127 -2.57 -13.47 1.61
C GLU A 127 -1.79 -13.67 0.32
N ASP A 128 -0.46 -13.59 0.45
CA ASP A 128 0.53 -13.88 -0.59
C ASP A 128 0.34 -13.10 -1.90
N VAL A 129 -0.16 -11.88 -1.82
CA VAL A 129 -0.29 -10.99 -2.97
C VAL A 129 1.09 -10.44 -3.34
N MET A 130 1.78 -11.14 -4.22
CA MET A 130 3.18 -10.87 -4.57
C MET A 130 3.36 -9.76 -5.61
N ASN A 131 2.34 -9.39 -6.36
CA ASN A 131 2.45 -8.33 -7.36
C ASN A 131 2.29 -6.95 -6.70
N PRO A 132 3.33 -6.09 -6.70
CA PRO A 132 3.26 -4.76 -6.07
C PRO A 132 2.24 -3.82 -6.74
N THR A 133 1.87 -4.09 -8.01
CA THR A 133 0.78 -3.35 -8.68
C THR A 133 -0.56 -3.65 -8.02
N ASN A 134 -0.83 -4.91 -7.70
CA ASN A 134 -2.08 -5.30 -7.03
C ASN A 134 -2.12 -4.80 -5.58
N VAL A 135 -1.02 -4.92 -4.84
CA VAL A 135 -0.92 -4.34 -3.49
C VAL A 135 -1.25 -2.85 -3.53
N GLY A 136 -0.60 -2.09 -4.43
CA GLY A 136 -0.86 -0.65 -4.57
C GLY A 136 -2.31 -0.32 -4.96
N ALA A 137 -2.92 -1.07 -5.86
CA ALA A 137 -4.30 -0.88 -6.28
C ALA A 137 -5.30 -1.21 -5.15
N ILE A 138 -5.02 -2.25 -4.37
CA ILE A 138 -5.82 -2.62 -3.19
C ILE A 138 -5.76 -1.50 -2.13
N PHE A 139 -4.58 -0.96 -1.83
CA PHE A 139 -4.47 0.19 -0.91
C PHE A 139 -5.24 1.41 -1.40
N ARG A 140 -5.26 1.64 -2.71
CA ARG A 140 -6.04 2.75 -3.28
C ARG A 140 -7.54 2.53 -3.12
N SER A 141 -8.02 1.33 -3.36
CA SER A 141 -9.42 0.95 -3.15
C SER A 141 -9.77 0.99 -1.66
N ALA A 142 -8.91 0.49 -0.79
CA ALA A 142 -9.08 0.51 0.66
C ALA A 142 -9.29 1.93 1.19
N ALA A 143 -8.41 2.86 0.80
CA ALA A 143 -8.53 4.27 1.19
C ALA A 143 -9.79 4.95 0.66
N ALA A 144 -10.24 4.57 -0.55
CA ALA A 144 -11.41 5.18 -1.18
C ALA A 144 -12.74 4.64 -0.66
N LEU A 145 -12.77 3.40 -0.17
CA LEU A 145 -13.99 2.64 0.09
C LEU A 145 -14.17 2.24 1.56
N GLY A 146 -13.51 2.94 2.49
CA GLY A 146 -13.78 2.82 3.92
C GLY A 146 -13.20 1.57 4.61
N ILE A 147 -12.05 1.07 4.13
CA ILE A 147 -11.26 0.07 4.86
C ILE A 147 -10.38 0.77 5.90
N ASP A 148 -10.51 0.38 7.15
CA ASP A 148 -9.82 1.00 8.27
C ASP A 148 -8.34 0.58 8.36
N ALA A 149 -8.00 -0.65 7.94
CA ALA A 149 -6.65 -1.17 7.96
C ALA A 149 -6.41 -2.26 6.91
N VAL A 150 -5.15 -2.41 6.47
CA VAL A 150 -4.71 -3.48 5.59
C VAL A 150 -3.64 -4.31 6.31
N LEU A 151 -3.85 -5.62 6.35
CA LEU A 151 -2.98 -6.60 6.99
C LEU A 151 -2.40 -7.52 5.93
N LEU A 152 -1.10 -7.76 5.95
CA LEU A 152 -0.40 -8.53 4.93
C LEU A 152 0.27 -9.78 5.53
N THR A 153 0.22 -10.91 4.83
CA THR A 153 1.11 -12.04 5.17
C THR A 153 2.55 -11.73 4.74
N GLN A 154 3.51 -12.46 5.30
CA GLN A 154 4.94 -12.20 5.08
C GLN A 154 5.40 -12.39 3.62
N ALA A 155 4.67 -13.19 2.82
CA ALA A 155 4.97 -13.41 1.42
C ALA A 155 4.39 -12.33 0.49
N CYS A 156 3.55 -11.42 0.99
CA CYS A 156 3.09 -10.29 0.20
C CYS A 156 4.24 -9.40 -0.26
N SER A 157 4.08 -8.79 -1.42
CA SER A 157 4.95 -7.70 -1.85
C SER A 157 4.90 -6.55 -0.85
N ASP A 158 6.05 -5.97 -0.58
CA ASP A 158 6.16 -4.84 0.36
C ASP A 158 5.35 -3.63 -0.14
N SER A 159 4.51 -3.08 0.74
CA SER A 159 3.65 -1.94 0.44
C SER A 159 4.42 -0.65 0.13
N LEU A 160 5.69 -0.57 0.57
CA LEU A 160 6.58 0.56 0.32
C LEU A 160 7.52 0.33 -0.88
N TYR A 161 7.33 -0.70 -1.67
CA TYR A 161 8.01 -0.77 -2.97
C TYR A 161 7.54 0.36 -3.88
N ARG A 162 8.45 0.96 -4.61
CA ARG A 162 8.19 2.10 -5.49
C ARG A 162 6.96 1.91 -6.39
N ARG A 163 6.79 0.68 -6.91
CA ARG A 163 5.63 0.34 -7.74
C ARG A 163 4.32 0.40 -6.97
N ALA A 164 4.26 -0.13 -5.75
CA ALA A 164 3.07 -0.12 -4.90
C ALA A 164 2.70 1.31 -4.49
N ILE A 165 3.67 2.10 -4.03
CA ILE A 165 3.49 3.52 -3.69
C ILE A 165 2.94 4.30 -4.88
N ARG A 166 3.50 4.10 -6.07
CA ARG A 166 3.10 4.79 -7.29
C ARG A 166 1.67 4.44 -7.71
N VAL A 167 1.32 3.16 -7.73
CA VAL A 167 -0.03 2.68 -8.12
C VAL A 167 -1.08 3.12 -7.09
N SER A 168 -0.76 3.06 -5.81
CA SER A 168 -1.64 3.57 -4.76
C SER A 168 -1.80 5.09 -4.78
N MET A 169 -1.00 5.81 -5.56
CA MET A 169 -0.92 7.27 -5.49
C MET A 169 -0.57 7.77 -4.07
N GLY A 170 0.14 6.95 -3.28
CA GLY A 170 0.51 7.24 -1.90
C GLY A 170 -0.59 7.01 -0.87
N THR A 171 -1.71 6.36 -1.21
CA THR A 171 -2.72 5.99 -0.20
C THR A 171 -2.22 4.93 0.78
N VAL A 172 -1.15 4.21 0.46
CA VAL A 172 -0.40 3.36 1.40
C VAL A 172 0.05 4.11 2.67
N PHE A 173 0.19 5.42 2.61
CA PHE A 173 0.51 6.28 3.75
C PHE A 173 -0.72 6.78 4.52
N GLN A 174 -1.92 6.54 4.00
CA GLN A 174 -3.18 7.03 4.58
C GLN A 174 -3.96 5.92 5.30
N VAL A 175 -3.81 4.67 4.86
CA VAL A 175 -4.44 3.50 5.49
C VAL A 175 -3.42 2.82 6.39
N PRO A 176 -3.68 2.64 7.68
CA PRO A 176 -2.81 1.88 8.58
C PRO A 176 -2.60 0.45 8.08
N TRP A 177 -1.37 -0.06 8.21
CA TRP A 177 -1.06 -1.42 7.80
C TRP A 177 0.11 -2.02 8.58
N THR A 178 0.14 -3.36 8.61
CA THR A 178 1.25 -4.13 9.19
C THR A 178 1.26 -5.55 8.64
N TYR A 179 2.34 -6.30 8.93
CA TYR A 179 2.38 -7.72 8.64
C TYR A 179 1.73 -8.54 9.75
N LEU A 180 1.07 -9.63 9.34
CA LEU A 180 0.44 -10.60 10.20
C LEU A 180 1.45 -11.64 10.71
N PRO A 181 1.26 -12.19 11.93
CA PRO A 181 1.96 -13.39 12.39
C PRO A 181 1.43 -14.63 11.63
N GLU A 182 2.16 -15.75 11.71
CA GLU A 182 1.74 -17.01 11.06
C GLU A 182 0.36 -17.50 11.52
N ILE A 183 0.01 -17.28 12.78
CA ILE A 183 -1.28 -17.68 13.37
C ILE A 183 -2.35 -16.59 13.26
N TRP A 184 -2.35 -15.81 12.19
CA TRP A 184 -3.18 -14.63 12.06
C TRP A 184 -4.70 -14.85 12.12
N PRO A 185 -5.30 -15.97 11.67
CA PRO A 185 -6.74 -16.17 11.79
C PRO A 185 -7.20 -16.15 13.24
N GLN A 186 -6.44 -16.79 14.14
CA GLN A 186 -6.70 -16.80 15.58
C GLN A 186 -6.50 -15.41 16.20
N THR A 187 -5.49 -14.66 15.74
CA THR A 187 -5.22 -13.30 16.20
C THR A 187 -6.41 -12.39 15.88
N LEU A 188 -6.93 -12.42 14.65
CA LEU A 188 -8.08 -11.60 14.25
C LEU A 188 -9.37 -12.00 14.98
N ARG A 189 -9.57 -13.29 15.19
CA ARG A 189 -10.72 -13.78 15.99
C ARG A 189 -10.63 -13.29 17.44
N ALA A 190 -9.45 -13.32 18.05
CA ALA A 190 -9.23 -12.78 19.40
C ALA A 190 -9.49 -11.26 19.49
N LEU A 191 -9.29 -10.54 18.39
CA LEU A 191 -9.62 -9.12 18.26
C LEU A 191 -11.10 -8.87 17.91
N GLY A 192 -11.93 -9.91 17.84
CA GLY A 192 -13.38 -9.83 17.62
C GLY A 192 -13.78 -9.68 16.14
N PHE A 193 -12.88 -9.95 15.18
CA PHE A 193 -13.24 -9.94 13.78
C PHE A 193 -13.91 -11.24 13.34
N THR A 194 -14.99 -11.13 12.57
CA THR A 194 -15.46 -12.19 11.69
C THR A 194 -14.58 -12.21 10.46
N THR A 195 -14.04 -13.37 10.10
CA THR A 195 -13.14 -13.53 8.95
C THR A 195 -13.91 -14.09 7.75
N ALA A 196 -13.89 -13.38 6.63
CA ALA A 196 -14.59 -13.71 5.39
C ALA A 196 -13.59 -13.96 4.25
N ALA A 197 -13.35 -15.22 3.91
CA ALA A 197 -12.45 -15.63 2.84
C ALA A 197 -13.09 -15.43 1.47
N MET A 198 -12.50 -14.60 0.61
CA MET A 198 -12.93 -14.43 -0.78
C MET A 198 -12.52 -15.67 -1.59
N ALA A 199 -13.39 -16.66 -1.63
CA ALA A 199 -13.13 -17.95 -2.29
C ALA A 199 -14.38 -18.48 -3.00
N LEU A 200 -14.16 -19.22 -4.09
CA LEU A 200 -15.23 -19.87 -4.85
C LEU A 200 -15.40 -21.32 -4.34
N CYS A 201 -16.25 -21.48 -3.33
CA CYS A 201 -16.64 -22.77 -2.78
C CYS A 201 -18.15 -22.94 -2.88
N ASP A 202 -18.66 -24.17 -2.83
CA ASP A 202 -20.08 -24.47 -2.93
C ASP A 202 -20.88 -23.78 -1.81
N ALA A 203 -20.32 -23.73 -0.61
CA ALA A 203 -20.91 -23.08 0.57
C ALA A 203 -20.70 -21.56 0.65
N SER A 204 -20.04 -20.94 -0.35
CA SER A 204 -19.73 -19.51 -0.29
C SER A 204 -20.99 -18.65 -0.32
N LEU A 205 -21.07 -17.76 0.64
CA LEU A 205 -22.11 -16.73 0.71
C LEU A 205 -21.96 -15.74 -0.45
N PRO A 206 -23.04 -15.26 -1.05
CA PRO A 206 -22.92 -14.15 -1.97
C PRO A 206 -22.49 -12.89 -1.23
N ILE A 207 -21.65 -12.07 -1.87
CA ILE A 207 -21.05 -10.88 -1.25
C ILE A 207 -22.07 -9.88 -0.69
N TYR A 208 -23.30 -9.91 -1.16
CA TYR A 208 -24.40 -9.08 -0.68
C TYR A 208 -25.20 -9.71 0.48
N ALA A 209 -24.76 -10.86 1.02
CA ALA A 209 -25.44 -11.53 2.13
C ALA A 209 -25.55 -10.61 3.34
N PRO A 210 -26.76 -10.43 3.94
CA PRO A 210 -26.99 -9.45 5.01
C PRO A 210 -26.12 -9.65 6.25
N GLN A 211 -25.77 -10.91 6.59
CA GLN A 211 -24.94 -11.21 7.74
C GLN A 211 -23.53 -10.61 7.65
N LEU A 212 -22.98 -10.45 6.44
CA LEU A 212 -21.66 -9.83 6.25
C LEU A 212 -21.69 -8.33 6.58
N LYS A 213 -22.77 -7.64 6.21
CA LYS A 213 -22.96 -6.22 6.52
C LYS A 213 -23.20 -5.98 8.02
N ARG A 214 -23.93 -6.92 8.69
CA ARG A 214 -24.25 -6.84 10.11
C ARG A 214 -23.11 -7.25 11.03
N ALA A 215 -22.02 -7.80 10.49
CA ALA A 215 -20.85 -8.12 11.30
C ALA A 215 -20.30 -6.83 11.92
N ASP A 216 -20.20 -6.78 13.23
CA ASP A 216 -19.69 -5.62 13.96
C ASP A 216 -18.25 -5.29 13.50
N ARG A 217 -17.40 -6.31 13.40
CA ARG A 217 -16.05 -6.24 12.86
C ARG A 217 -15.86 -7.32 11.80
N LEU A 218 -15.43 -6.92 10.61
CA LEU A 218 -15.25 -7.83 9.46
C LEU A 218 -13.84 -7.72 8.88
N ALA A 219 -13.17 -8.86 8.73
CA ALA A 219 -11.92 -9.00 8.01
C ALA A 219 -12.17 -9.68 6.66
N VAL A 220 -11.98 -8.96 5.56
CA VAL A 220 -12.10 -9.48 4.20
C VAL A 220 -10.76 -10.04 3.76
N VAL A 221 -10.69 -11.35 3.53
CA VAL A 221 -9.44 -12.06 3.19
C VAL A 221 -9.35 -12.26 1.69
N LEU A 222 -8.28 -11.77 1.09
CA LEU A 222 -8.03 -11.77 -0.35
C LEU A 222 -6.75 -12.56 -0.63
N GLY A 223 -6.81 -13.55 -1.52
CA GLY A 223 -5.68 -14.41 -1.89
C GLY A 223 -4.92 -13.90 -3.10
N THR A 224 -3.84 -14.62 -3.41
CA THR A 224 -3.01 -14.36 -4.60
C THR A 224 -3.76 -14.63 -5.91
N GLU A 225 -3.19 -14.15 -7.02
CA GLU A 225 -3.68 -14.46 -8.37
C GLU A 225 -3.32 -15.90 -8.76
N GLY A 226 -4.26 -16.59 -9.38
CA GLY A 226 -4.11 -17.98 -9.83
C GLY A 226 -4.58 -18.97 -8.77
N ASP A 227 -3.81 -19.21 -7.72
CA ASP A 227 -4.11 -20.23 -6.71
C ASP A 227 -5.17 -19.78 -5.68
N GLY A 228 -5.40 -18.47 -5.56
CA GLY A 228 -6.35 -17.91 -4.58
C GLY A 228 -5.84 -18.00 -3.15
N LEU A 229 -6.72 -18.31 -2.22
CA LEU A 229 -6.41 -18.52 -0.80
C LEU A 229 -5.99 -19.98 -0.55
N ALA A 230 -5.06 -20.21 0.38
CA ALA A 230 -4.71 -21.54 0.82
C ALA A 230 -5.92 -22.26 1.43
N GLU A 231 -6.04 -23.58 1.22
CA GLU A 231 -7.13 -24.39 1.80
C GLU A 231 -7.19 -24.29 3.32
N SER A 232 -6.03 -24.22 3.97
CA SER A 232 -5.91 -24.03 5.42
C SER A 232 -6.46 -22.69 5.88
N THR A 233 -6.29 -21.63 5.09
CA THR A 233 -6.84 -20.31 5.35
C THR A 233 -8.34 -20.30 5.18
N ILE A 234 -8.84 -20.90 4.10
CA ILE A 234 -10.29 -21.05 3.86
C ILE A 234 -10.94 -21.80 5.02
N ALA A 235 -10.36 -22.91 5.47
CA ALA A 235 -10.87 -23.71 6.57
C ALA A 235 -10.79 -22.99 7.93
N ALA A 236 -9.83 -22.08 8.10
CA ALA A 236 -9.68 -21.31 9.34
C ALA A 236 -10.58 -20.06 9.43
N CYS A 237 -11.13 -19.58 8.32
CA CYS A 237 -12.05 -18.45 8.28
C CYS A 237 -13.46 -18.83 8.75
N ASP A 238 -14.20 -17.83 9.25
CA ASP A 238 -15.56 -18.06 9.76
C ASP A 238 -16.58 -18.30 8.65
N CYS A 239 -16.34 -17.75 7.44
CA CYS A 239 -17.14 -18.01 6.26
C CYS A 239 -16.33 -17.79 4.98
N THR A 240 -16.83 -18.37 3.89
CA THR A 240 -16.38 -18.08 2.52
C THR A 240 -17.39 -17.18 1.81
N VAL A 241 -16.87 -16.28 0.96
CA VAL A 241 -17.67 -15.27 0.25
C VAL A 241 -17.28 -15.25 -1.21
N ARG A 242 -18.29 -15.17 -2.10
CA ARG A 242 -18.07 -15.07 -3.55
C ARG A 242 -18.74 -13.83 -4.14
N ILE A 243 -18.11 -13.27 -5.16
CA ILE A 243 -18.73 -12.29 -6.05
C ILE A 243 -19.49 -13.11 -7.11
N PRO A 244 -20.83 -13.00 -7.23
CA PRO A 244 -21.55 -13.66 -8.33
C PRO A 244 -21.07 -13.14 -9.68
N MET A 245 -20.72 -14.03 -10.57
CA MET A 245 -20.20 -13.73 -11.90
C MET A 245 -21.05 -14.39 -12.97
N THR A 246 -20.92 -13.94 -14.22
CA THR A 246 -21.66 -14.42 -15.38
C THR A 246 -20.70 -14.98 -16.44
N HIS A 247 -21.22 -15.59 -17.48
CA HIS A 247 -20.48 -16.09 -18.64
C HIS A 247 -19.39 -17.14 -18.32
N GLY A 248 -19.52 -17.87 -17.21
CA GLY A 248 -18.55 -18.89 -16.82
C GLY A 248 -17.18 -18.31 -16.36
N VAL A 249 -17.14 -17.03 -15.99
CA VAL A 249 -15.94 -16.42 -15.39
C VAL A 249 -15.88 -16.81 -13.92
N ASP A 250 -14.74 -17.37 -13.49
CA ASP A 250 -14.57 -17.93 -12.14
C ASP A 250 -13.96 -16.91 -11.17
N SER A 251 -13.13 -15.99 -11.68
CA SER A 251 -12.38 -15.05 -10.84
C SER A 251 -12.19 -13.68 -11.50
N LEU A 252 -11.91 -12.69 -10.66
CA LEU A 252 -11.43 -11.37 -11.05
C LEU A 252 -9.99 -11.22 -10.59
N ASN A 253 -9.23 -10.34 -11.26
CA ASN A 253 -7.98 -9.86 -10.69
C ASN A 253 -8.21 -9.40 -9.24
N VAL A 254 -7.28 -9.74 -8.32
CA VAL A 254 -7.45 -9.51 -6.88
C VAL A 254 -7.70 -8.04 -6.54
N ALA A 255 -7.10 -7.09 -7.25
CA ALA A 255 -7.36 -5.67 -7.04
C ALA A 255 -8.77 -5.25 -7.48
N ALA A 256 -9.31 -5.86 -8.54
CA ALA A 256 -10.70 -5.64 -8.96
C ALA A 256 -11.68 -6.27 -7.96
N ALA A 257 -11.41 -7.52 -7.54
CA ALA A 257 -12.20 -8.20 -6.52
C ALA A 257 -12.23 -7.41 -5.20
N SER A 258 -11.09 -6.86 -4.78
CA SER A 258 -11.00 -6.03 -3.58
C SER A 258 -11.89 -4.77 -3.66
N ALA A 259 -11.90 -4.08 -4.80
CA ALA A 259 -12.72 -2.90 -4.99
C ALA A 259 -14.22 -3.20 -4.87
N VAL A 260 -14.68 -4.31 -5.47
CA VAL A 260 -16.07 -4.77 -5.34
C VAL A 260 -16.41 -5.15 -3.90
N ALA A 261 -15.50 -5.89 -3.23
CA ALA A 261 -15.68 -6.32 -1.86
C ALA A 261 -15.73 -5.12 -0.89
N PHE A 262 -14.81 -4.18 -1.01
CA PHE A 262 -14.76 -3.00 -0.14
C PHE A 262 -15.97 -2.08 -0.34
N TYR A 263 -16.40 -1.88 -1.59
CA TYR A 263 -17.63 -1.13 -1.86
C TYR A 263 -18.84 -1.75 -1.17
N GLN A 264 -19.01 -3.07 -1.31
CA GLN A 264 -20.19 -3.78 -0.80
C GLN A 264 -20.15 -3.97 0.73
N LEU A 265 -18.97 -4.29 1.30
CA LEU A 265 -18.85 -4.75 2.69
C LEU A 265 -18.34 -3.67 3.66
N ALA A 266 -17.77 -2.57 3.16
CA ALA A 266 -17.31 -1.47 3.98
C ALA A 266 -18.11 -0.19 3.69
N LEU A 267 -18.03 0.38 2.49
CA LEU A 267 -18.66 1.66 2.20
C LEU A 267 -20.18 1.63 2.35
N LEU A 268 -20.86 0.66 1.68
CA LEU A 268 -22.32 0.56 1.76
C LEU A 268 -22.81 0.14 3.15
N ALA A 269 -22.02 -0.66 3.91
CA ALA A 269 -22.37 -0.99 5.28
C ALA A 269 -22.35 0.24 6.17
N GLY A 270 -21.32 1.08 6.05
CA GLY A 270 -21.21 2.34 6.82
C GLY A 270 -22.28 3.37 6.48
N LEU A 271 -22.73 3.45 5.23
CA LEU A 271 -23.83 4.35 4.84
C LEU A 271 -25.17 3.93 5.44
N SER A 272 -25.44 2.63 5.52
CA SER A 272 -26.68 2.13 6.13
C SER A 272 -26.75 2.35 7.66
N GLU A 273 -25.60 2.40 8.34
CA GLU A 273 -25.54 2.73 9.78
C GLU A 273 -25.78 4.22 10.06
N ALA A 274 -25.56 5.10 9.06
CA ALA A 274 -25.74 6.53 9.22
C ALA A 274 -27.20 7.02 8.96
N GLU A 275 -28.06 6.14 8.42
CA GLU A 275 -29.48 6.43 8.15
C GLU A 275 -30.41 5.94 9.27
N ASP A 276 -29.93 5.11 10.20
CA ASP A 276 -30.62 4.62 11.40
C ASP A 276 -30.25 5.49 12.64
#